data_bb5ad3ffc4ac8199fc1c6ae1d1c66411
#
_entry.id   bb5ad3ffc4ac8199fc1c6ae1d1c66411
#
_cell.length_a   1.000
_cell.length_b   1.000
_cell.length_c   1.000
_cell.angle_alpha   90.00
_cell.angle_beta   90.00
_cell.angle_gamma   90.00
#
_symmetry.space_group_name_H-M   'P 1'
#
loop_
_entity.id
_entity.type
_entity.pdbx_description
1 polymer ?
#
loop_
_entity_poly.entity_id
_entity_poly.type
_entity_poly.pdbx_seq_one_letter_code
_entity_poly.pdbx_strand_id
1 'polypeptide(L)'
;MILPTSEQKEHWEEEGYLVFEDAIQGEDLNRLQTAFDYWAAECKDEWLDRVEAGEAAATFYDIPNPFEKDPIFIDIVDYPSYYGALMDFTDHDLIILAPQVRTVAPWPLSYTGWHPDVAQSNPLHIKVQIYVNDVLPGCGEFAFVPRSHKPDAGPYKRPLRQESMPGHKTFPGKAGTAIMFNSYGWHVSMDNASEVPRKSIILIYEKRTPGRVAPDRFASIASYCQTPERRKLFSLDD
;
A
#
# COMPACT_ATOMS: atom_id res chain seq x y z
N MET A 1 -9.95 -13.33 11.53
CA MET A 1 -10.36 -12.05 10.95
C MET A 1 -10.89 -11.16 12.06
N ILE A 2 -10.36 -9.96 12.24
CA ILE A 2 -10.78 -8.98 13.24
C ILE A 2 -11.65 -7.95 12.51
N LEU A 3 -12.92 -7.82 12.91
CA LEU A 3 -13.84 -6.84 12.30
C LEU A 3 -13.56 -5.44 12.87
N PRO A 4 -13.80 -4.37 12.09
CA PRO A 4 -13.64 -3.00 12.57
C PRO A 4 -14.70 -2.67 13.63
N THR A 5 -14.31 -1.90 14.63
CA THR A 5 -15.24 -1.35 15.63
C THR A 5 -16.14 -0.28 15.00
N SER A 6 -17.24 0.08 15.69
CA SER A 6 -18.10 1.18 15.22
C SER A 6 -17.34 2.49 15.09
N GLU A 7 -16.44 2.78 16.03
CA GLU A 7 -15.59 3.97 15.98
C GLU A 7 -14.63 3.96 14.77
N GLN A 8 -14.05 2.80 14.44
CA GLN A 8 -13.20 2.67 13.24
C GLN A 8 -14.00 2.86 11.95
N LYS A 9 -15.27 2.36 11.90
CA LYS A 9 -16.15 2.58 10.76
C LYS A 9 -16.50 4.07 10.57
N GLU A 10 -16.88 4.74 11.66
CA GLU A 10 -17.16 6.18 11.64
C GLU A 10 -15.92 6.98 11.21
N HIS A 11 -14.75 6.63 11.74
CA HIS A 11 -13.49 7.27 11.38
C HIS A 11 -13.14 7.05 9.89
N TRP A 12 -13.31 5.82 9.38
CA TRP A 12 -13.11 5.51 7.97
C TRP A 12 -14.02 6.34 7.06
N GLU A 13 -15.31 6.36 7.38
CA GLU A 13 -16.29 7.14 6.62
C GLU A 13 -15.99 8.65 6.66
N GLU A 14 -15.57 9.17 7.80
CA GLU A 14 -15.34 10.60 7.96
C GLU A 14 -13.96 11.03 7.45
N GLU A 15 -12.90 10.34 7.81
CA GLU A 15 -11.52 10.75 7.56
C GLU A 15 -10.87 10.06 6.36
N GLY A 16 -11.34 8.86 5.98
CA GLY A 16 -10.86 8.11 4.81
C GLY A 16 -9.61 7.27 5.03
N TYR A 17 -9.21 7.04 6.28
CA TYR A 17 -8.07 6.19 6.61
C TYR A 17 -8.24 5.50 7.96
N LEU A 18 -7.48 4.41 8.17
CA LEU A 18 -7.28 3.76 9.48
C LEU A 18 -5.80 3.47 9.67
N VAL A 19 -5.33 3.53 10.91
CA VAL A 19 -3.97 3.13 11.29
C VAL A 19 -4.06 1.93 12.22
N PHE A 20 -3.35 0.88 11.89
CA PHE A 20 -3.18 -0.32 12.70
C PHE A 20 -1.74 -0.35 13.18
N GLU A 21 -1.51 0.19 14.36
CA GLU A 21 -0.21 0.05 15.04
C GLU A 21 0.03 -1.43 15.31
N ASP A 22 1.28 -1.87 15.19
CA ASP A 22 1.66 -3.26 15.42
C ASP A 22 0.82 -4.29 14.62
N ALA A 23 0.39 -3.93 13.41
CA ALA A 23 -0.44 -4.80 12.57
C ALA A 23 0.25 -6.13 12.24
N ILE A 24 1.55 -6.10 12.00
CA ILE A 24 2.40 -7.29 11.80
C ILE A 24 3.49 -7.27 12.86
N GLN A 25 3.66 -8.38 13.59
CA GLN A 25 4.58 -8.45 14.70
C GLN A 25 5.34 -9.80 14.76
N GLY A 26 6.32 -9.86 15.63
CA GLY A 26 7.01 -11.10 15.98
C GLY A 26 7.67 -11.79 14.80
N GLU A 27 7.44 -13.08 14.64
CA GLU A 27 8.08 -13.90 13.62
C GLU A 27 7.67 -13.48 12.19
N ASP A 28 6.41 -13.11 11.98
CA ASP A 28 5.92 -12.67 10.66
C ASP A 28 6.59 -11.37 10.22
N LEU A 29 6.79 -10.42 11.13
CA LEU A 29 7.51 -9.19 10.83
C LEU A 29 8.98 -9.49 10.48
N ASN A 30 9.63 -10.36 11.25
CA ASN A 30 11.02 -10.76 10.98
C ASN A 30 11.18 -11.45 9.62
N ARG A 31 10.23 -12.34 9.27
CA ARG A 31 10.20 -13.00 7.96
C ARG A 31 10.01 -11.97 6.84
N LEU A 32 9.08 -11.04 7.05
CA LEU A 32 8.79 -9.98 6.08
C LEU A 32 10.01 -9.09 5.84
N GLN A 33 10.69 -8.67 6.89
CA GLN A 33 11.91 -7.87 6.80
C GLN A 33 13.04 -8.62 6.08
N THR A 34 13.23 -9.89 6.42
CA THR A 34 14.26 -10.73 5.79
C THR A 34 14.01 -10.93 4.30
N ALA A 35 12.77 -11.26 3.92
CA ALA A 35 12.40 -11.44 2.52
C ALA A 35 12.52 -10.13 1.74
N PHE A 36 12.05 -9.02 2.33
CA PHE A 36 12.17 -7.70 1.72
C PHE A 36 13.62 -7.34 1.43
N ASP A 37 14.50 -7.46 2.43
CA ASP A 37 15.90 -7.05 2.31
C ASP A 37 16.65 -7.91 1.30
N TYR A 38 16.41 -9.21 1.30
CA TYR A 38 16.99 -10.13 0.33
C TYR A 38 16.59 -9.75 -1.11
N TRP A 39 15.29 -9.66 -1.38
CA TRP A 39 14.82 -9.41 -2.75
C TRP A 39 15.06 -7.98 -3.22
N ALA A 40 15.05 -7.00 -2.30
CA ALA A 40 15.43 -5.64 -2.64
C ALA A 40 16.91 -5.54 -3.05
N ALA A 41 17.79 -6.31 -2.41
CA ALA A 41 19.20 -6.37 -2.81
C ALA A 41 19.36 -7.07 -4.17
N GLU A 42 18.71 -8.23 -4.37
CA GLU A 42 18.79 -9.00 -5.61
C GLU A 42 18.27 -8.25 -6.86
N CYS A 43 17.26 -7.38 -6.70
CA CYS A 43 16.63 -6.67 -7.81
C CYS A 43 17.18 -5.25 -8.03
N LYS A 44 18.14 -4.81 -7.20
CA LYS A 44 18.61 -3.41 -7.21
C LYS A 44 19.38 -3.06 -8.48
N ASP A 45 20.25 -3.92 -8.93
CA ASP A 45 21.11 -3.65 -10.08
C ASP A 45 20.27 -3.53 -11.37
N GLU A 46 19.30 -4.43 -11.56
CA GLU A 46 18.35 -4.34 -12.68
C GLU A 46 17.58 -3.00 -12.67
N TRP A 47 17.17 -2.53 -11.47
CA TRP A 47 16.52 -1.23 -11.37
C TRP A 47 17.47 -0.09 -11.73
N LEU A 48 18.72 -0.12 -11.28
CA LEU A 48 19.72 0.90 -11.62
C LEU A 48 19.97 0.97 -13.13
N ASP A 49 20.12 -0.16 -13.79
CA ASP A 49 20.28 -0.25 -15.25
C ASP A 49 19.08 0.39 -15.98
N ARG A 50 17.87 0.12 -15.50
CA ARG A 50 16.64 0.72 -16.06
C ARG A 50 16.52 2.22 -15.79
N VAL A 51 17.01 2.70 -14.65
CA VAL A 51 17.07 4.14 -14.37
C VAL A 51 18.07 4.82 -15.31
N GLU A 52 19.23 4.22 -15.52
CA GLU A 52 20.24 4.73 -16.47
C GLU A 52 19.72 4.76 -17.91
N ALA A 53 18.94 3.74 -18.29
CA ALA A 53 18.28 3.68 -19.60
C ALA A 53 17.08 4.66 -19.73
N GLY A 54 16.67 5.34 -18.66
CA GLY A 54 15.49 6.21 -18.64
C GLY A 54 14.14 5.47 -18.62
N GLU A 55 14.14 4.19 -18.30
CA GLU A 55 12.96 3.31 -18.28
C GLU A 55 12.31 3.20 -16.91
N ALA A 56 12.97 3.63 -15.84
CA ALA A 56 12.47 3.60 -14.48
C ALA A 56 12.70 4.94 -13.76
N ALA A 57 11.85 5.21 -12.77
CA ALA A 57 12.02 6.37 -11.88
C ALA A 57 13.16 6.14 -10.89
N ALA A 58 13.96 7.17 -10.63
CA ALA A 58 15.03 7.13 -9.62
C ALA A 58 14.53 7.40 -8.19
N THR A 59 13.26 7.81 -8.02
CA THR A 59 12.68 8.19 -6.72
C THR A 59 12.37 6.98 -5.83
N PHE A 60 12.07 5.85 -6.43
CA PHE A 60 11.77 4.60 -5.73
C PHE A 60 12.02 3.41 -6.67
N TYR A 61 12.16 2.22 -6.10
CA TYR A 61 12.07 0.98 -6.86
C TYR A 61 11.20 -0.05 -6.16
N ASP A 62 10.50 -0.84 -6.96
CA ASP A 62 9.66 -1.93 -6.51
C ASP A 62 10.31 -3.27 -6.85
N ILE A 63 10.24 -4.24 -5.93
CA ILE A 63 10.62 -5.62 -6.22
C ILE A 63 9.64 -6.14 -7.29
N PRO A 64 10.11 -6.59 -8.46
CA PRO A 64 9.24 -7.10 -9.50
C PRO A 64 8.60 -8.45 -9.10
N ASN A 65 7.31 -8.62 -9.40
CA ASN A 65 6.54 -9.85 -9.16
C ASN A 65 6.72 -10.43 -7.74
N PRO A 66 6.51 -9.66 -6.67
CA PRO A 66 6.89 -10.08 -5.33
C PRO A 66 6.14 -11.33 -4.86
N PHE A 67 4.91 -11.58 -5.32
CA PHE A 67 4.14 -12.78 -5.00
C PHE A 67 4.79 -14.07 -5.52
N GLU A 68 5.63 -13.98 -6.54
CA GLU A 68 6.41 -15.11 -7.08
C GLU A 68 7.76 -15.28 -6.39
N LYS A 69 8.17 -14.28 -5.61
CA LYS A 69 9.48 -14.24 -4.95
C LYS A 69 9.47 -14.94 -3.59
N ASP A 70 8.49 -14.60 -2.76
CA ASP A 70 8.41 -15.16 -1.40
C ASP A 70 6.94 -15.29 -0.95
N PRO A 71 6.55 -16.44 -0.33
CA PRO A 71 5.20 -16.64 0.20
C PRO A 71 4.75 -15.59 1.22
N ILE A 72 5.66 -14.97 1.97
CA ILE A 72 5.30 -13.94 2.95
C ILE A 72 4.58 -12.75 2.30
N PHE A 73 4.93 -12.40 1.06
CA PHE A 73 4.24 -11.34 0.33
C PHE A 73 2.80 -11.69 -0.04
N ILE A 74 2.49 -13.00 -0.15
CA ILE A 74 1.11 -13.48 -0.30
C ILE A 74 0.40 -13.51 1.04
N ASP A 75 1.09 -13.98 2.11
CA ASP A 75 0.52 -14.17 3.44
C ASP A 75 0.04 -12.85 4.08
N ILE A 76 0.65 -11.72 3.72
CA ILE A 76 0.22 -10.42 4.21
C ILE A 76 -0.99 -9.84 3.47
N VAL A 77 -1.46 -10.44 2.37
CA VAL A 77 -2.59 -9.88 1.59
C VAL A 77 -3.91 -9.98 2.37
N ASP A 78 -4.11 -11.04 3.12
CA ASP A 78 -5.31 -11.28 3.94
C ASP A 78 -4.96 -11.35 5.44
N TYR A 79 -4.00 -10.53 5.87
CA TYR A 79 -3.48 -10.57 7.24
C TYR A 79 -4.55 -10.16 8.27
N PRO A 80 -4.71 -10.92 9.38
CA PRO A 80 -5.85 -10.82 10.28
C PRO A 80 -6.13 -9.44 10.88
N SER A 81 -5.09 -8.61 11.08
CA SER A 81 -5.21 -7.31 11.77
C SER A 81 -6.00 -6.27 10.98
N TYR A 82 -5.98 -6.30 9.65
CA TYR A 82 -6.66 -5.31 8.79
C TYR A 82 -7.63 -5.94 7.77
N TYR A 83 -7.51 -7.25 7.52
CA TYR A 83 -8.34 -7.89 6.49
C TYR A 83 -9.83 -7.82 6.78
N GLY A 84 -10.22 -7.87 8.08
CA GLY A 84 -11.62 -7.73 8.46
C GLY A 84 -12.23 -6.38 8.12
N ALA A 85 -11.44 -5.30 8.22
CA ALA A 85 -11.88 -3.97 7.81
C ALA A 85 -12.02 -3.87 6.28
N LEU A 86 -11.07 -4.43 5.52
CA LEU A 86 -11.19 -4.51 4.06
C LEU A 86 -12.47 -5.20 3.61
N MET A 87 -12.77 -6.36 4.19
CA MET A 87 -13.97 -7.13 3.87
C MET A 87 -15.26 -6.39 4.24
N ASP A 88 -15.31 -5.75 5.41
CA ASP A 88 -16.47 -4.98 5.86
C ASP A 88 -16.74 -3.78 4.94
N PHE A 89 -15.71 -3.02 4.57
CA PHE A 89 -15.87 -1.83 3.73
C PHE A 89 -16.20 -2.13 2.26
N THR A 90 -15.96 -3.36 1.81
CA THR A 90 -16.26 -3.79 0.43
C THR A 90 -17.48 -4.72 0.33
N ASP A 91 -18.29 -4.81 1.39
CA ASP A 91 -19.45 -5.71 1.46
C ASP A 91 -19.06 -7.18 1.20
N HIS A 92 -17.91 -7.61 1.72
CA HIS A 92 -17.33 -8.96 1.54
C HIS A 92 -17.05 -9.35 0.08
N ASP A 93 -16.88 -8.35 -0.79
CA ASP A 93 -16.61 -8.59 -2.21
C ASP A 93 -15.34 -7.81 -2.66
N LEU A 94 -14.19 -8.33 -2.24
CA LEU A 94 -12.87 -7.75 -2.39
C LEU A 94 -12.02 -8.51 -3.40
N ILE A 95 -11.21 -7.80 -4.16
CA ILE A 95 -10.11 -8.35 -4.97
C ILE A 95 -8.81 -7.61 -4.70
N ILE A 96 -7.69 -8.34 -4.81
CA ILE A 96 -6.35 -7.75 -4.87
C ILE A 96 -6.03 -7.39 -6.33
N LEU A 97 -5.57 -6.17 -6.56
CA LEU A 97 -5.16 -5.72 -7.89
C LEU A 97 -3.66 -5.88 -8.10
N ALA A 98 -2.86 -5.49 -7.13
CA ALA A 98 -1.40 -5.56 -7.21
C ALA A 98 -0.74 -5.35 -5.84
N PRO A 99 0.45 -5.89 -5.62
CA PRO A 99 1.38 -5.45 -4.59
C PRO A 99 2.39 -4.45 -5.17
N GLN A 100 2.90 -3.55 -4.31
CA GLN A 100 4.11 -2.77 -4.54
C GLN A 100 5.02 -2.97 -3.33
N VAL A 101 6.11 -3.71 -3.50
CA VAL A 101 7.11 -3.93 -2.44
C VAL A 101 8.23 -2.94 -2.68
N ARG A 102 8.15 -1.78 -2.01
CA ARG A 102 8.77 -0.52 -2.42
C ARG A 102 9.86 -0.03 -1.48
N THR A 103 11.00 0.29 -2.07
CA THR A 103 12.05 1.08 -1.43
C THR A 103 11.98 2.52 -1.94
N VAL A 104 11.82 3.48 -1.02
CA VAL A 104 11.95 4.91 -1.31
C VAL A 104 13.36 5.32 -0.91
N ALA A 105 14.12 5.76 -1.89
CA ALA A 105 15.49 6.20 -1.68
C ALA A 105 15.56 7.40 -0.71
N PRO A 106 16.64 7.50 0.08
CA PRO A 106 16.88 8.69 0.88
C PRO A 106 17.14 9.91 -0.01
N TRP A 107 17.03 11.10 0.63
CA TRP A 107 17.35 12.38 0.02
C TRP A 107 18.40 12.30 -1.12
N PRO A 108 18.18 13.04 -2.27
CA PRO A 108 17.15 14.05 -2.54
C PRO A 108 16.01 13.57 -3.46
N LEU A 109 15.86 12.30 -3.78
CA LEU A 109 15.10 11.81 -4.93
C LEU A 109 13.69 11.27 -4.61
N SER A 110 13.20 11.45 -3.41
CA SER A 110 12.01 10.72 -2.92
C SER A 110 10.65 11.37 -3.19
N TYR A 111 10.59 12.51 -3.85
CA TYR A 111 9.33 13.22 -4.07
C TYR A 111 8.41 12.51 -5.08
N THR A 112 7.21 12.12 -4.66
CA THR A 112 6.20 11.47 -5.51
C THR A 112 5.03 12.40 -5.92
N GLY A 113 4.82 13.51 -5.20
CA GLY A 113 3.75 14.49 -5.45
C GLY A 113 2.37 14.06 -4.95
N TRP A 114 1.60 15.03 -4.48
CA TRP A 114 0.23 14.83 -4.02
C TRP A 114 -0.70 14.41 -5.16
N HIS A 115 -1.50 13.38 -4.93
CA HIS A 115 -2.47 12.85 -5.90
C HIS A 115 -3.53 11.96 -5.24
N PRO A 116 -4.72 11.83 -5.83
CA PRO A 116 -5.57 10.67 -5.64
C PRO A 116 -5.13 9.58 -6.63
N ASP A 117 -5.30 8.31 -6.29
CA ASP A 117 -4.97 7.20 -7.22
C ASP A 117 -6.03 7.02 -8.31
N VAL A 118 -7.28 7.15 -7.94
CA VAL A 118 -8.43 6.91 -8.81
C VAL A 118 -9.51 7.96 -8.63
N ALA A 119 -10.35 8.15 -9.64
CA ALA A 119 -11.52 9.00 -9.57
C ALA A 119 -12.66 8.29 -8.81
N GLN A 120 -13.53 9.05 -8.18
CA GLN A 120 -14.69 8.51 -7.43
C GLN A 120 -15.73 7.78 -8.30
N SER A 121 -15.61 7.88 -9.61
CA SER A 121 -16.40 7.06 -10.55
C SER A 121 -15.97 5.60 -10.62
N ASN A 122 -14.82 5.25 -10.05
CA ASN A 122 -14.36 3.88 -9.95
C ASN A 122 -15.02 3.16 -8.76
N PRO A 123 -15.06 1.82 -8.76
CA PRO A 123 -15.39 1.05 -7.56
C PRO A 123 -14.49 1.44 -6.38
N LEU A 124 -14.97 1.22 -5.15
CA LEU A 124 -14.20 1.52 -3.95
C LEU A 124 -12.81 0.87 -4.04
N HIS A 125 -11.80 1.72 -4.01
CA HIS A 125 -10.40 1.37 -4.14
C HIS A 125 -9.67 1.70 -2.84
N ILE A 126 -9.03 0.70 -2.25
CA ILE A 126 -8.38 0.79 -0.94
C ILE A 126 -6.94 0.37 -1.07
N LYS A 127 -6.05 1.10 -0.44
CA LYS A 127 -4.67 0.66 -0.27
C LYS A 127 -4.36 0.42 1.21
N VAL A 128 -3.50 -0.57 1.44
CA VAL A 128 -2.89 -0.81 2.76
C VAL A 128 -1.38 -0.67 2.59
N GLN A 129 -0.82 0.37 3.19
CA GLN A 129 0.62 0.58 3.24
C GLN A 129 1.18 0.06 4.55
N ILE A 130 2.14 -0.85 4.48
CA ILE A 130 2.77 -1.51 5.62
C ILE A 130 4.22 -1.05 5.68
N TYR A 131 4.68 -0.56 6.83
CA TYR A 131 6.07 -0.23 7.05
C TYR A 131 6.90 -1.47 7.39
N VAL A 132 7.97 -1.69 6.65
CA VAL A 132 8.89 -2.82 6.87
C VAL A 132 10.04 -2.43 7.81
N ASN A 133 10.42 -1.16 7.85
CA ASN A 133 11.32 -0.58 8.84
C ASN A 133 10.63 0.58 9.57
N ASP A 134 11.23 1.04 10.66
CA ASP A 134 10.76 2.22 11.37
C ASP A 134 10.81 3.44 10.44
N VAL A 135 9.73 4.22 10.44
CA VAL A 135 9.58 5.44 9.65
C VAL A 135 9.34 6.60 10.62
N LEU A 136 10.40 7.35 10.89
CA LEU A 136 10.35 8.53 11.73
C LEU A 136 9.90 9.76 10.92
N PRO A 137 9.48 10.86 11.58
CA PRO A 137 9.21 12.11 10.88
C PRO A 137 10.41 12.56 10.03
N GLY A 138 10.15 12.90 8.77
CA GLY A 138 11.18 13.27 7.79
C GLY A 138 11.89 12.09 7.12
N CYS A 139 11.43 10.85 7.36
CA CYS A 139 11.96 9.64 6.74
C CYS A 139 11.11 9.12 5.57
N GLY A 140 10.37 10.00 4.90
CA GLY A 140 9.52 9.63 3.77
C GLY A 140 8.19 9.00 4.21
N GLU A 141 7.67 9.40 5.37
CA GLU A 141 6.41 8.91 5.89
C GLU A 141 5.24 9.12 4.92
N PHE A 142 4.24 8.28 5.01
CA PHE A 142 2.98 8.48 4.31
C PHE A 142 2.25 9.71 4.85
N ALA A 143 1.62 10.46 3.97
CA ALA A 143 0.76 11.57 4.34
C ALA A 143 -0.56 11.52 3.56
N PHE A 144 -1.63 11.93 4.21
CA PHE A 144 -2.99 11.93 3.67
C PHE A 144 -3.72 13.22 4.05
N VAL A 145 -4.59 13.70 3.18
CA VAL A 145 -5.49 14.80 3.49
C VAL A 145 -6.81 14.21 3.97
N PRO A 146 -7.09 14.22 5.28
CA PRO A 146 -8.35 13.71 5.83
C PRO A 146 -9.55 14.30 5.12
N ARG A 147 -10.63 13.53 4.95
CA ARG A 147 -11.88 13.89 4.26
C ARG A 147 -11.76 14.13 2.75
N SER A 148 -10.55 14.16 2.18
CA SER A 148 -10.35 14.45 0.76
C SER A 148 -10.90 13.37 -0.20
N HIS A 149 -11.30 12.22 0.32
CA HIS A 149 -11.99 11.15 -0.41
C HIS A 149 -13.47 11.42 -0.62
N LYS A 150 -14.06 12.41 0.08
CA LYS A 150 -15.49 12.72 -0.02
C LYS A 150 -15.83 13.45 -1.33
N PRO A 151 -17.01 13.20 -1.94
CA PRO A 151 -17.40 13.82 -3.20
C PRO A 151 -17.49 15.34 -3.17
N ASP A 152 -17.78 15.91 -2.00
CA ASP A 152 -17.93 17.34 -1.76
C ASP A 152 -16.63 18.01 -1.26
N ALA A 153 -15.55 17.24 -1.16
CA ALA A 153 -14.27 17.76 -0.70
C ALA A 153 -13.54 18.56 -1.80
N GLY A 154 -12.82 19.58 -1.38
CA GLY A 154 -12.02 20.39 -2.31
C GLY A 154 -12.71 21.63 -2.84
N PRO A 155 -12.27 22.20 -3.96
CA PRO A 155 -11.26 21.65 -4.86
C PRO A 155 -9.83 21.70 -4.28
N TYR A 156 -9.06 20.64 -4.55
CA TYR A 156 -7.64 20.57 -4.20
C TYR A 156 -6.78 20.93 -5.42
N LYS A 157 -5.75 21.74 -5.19
CA LYS A 157 -4.72 22.01 -6.19
C LYS A 157 -3.45 21.26 -5.82
N ARG A 158 -2.91 20.53 -6.76
CA ARG A 158 -1.62 19.86 -6.56
C ARG A 158 -0.54 20.93 -6.32
N PRO A 159 0.10 20.94 -5.14
CA PRO A 159 1.17 21.89 -4.87
C PRO A 159 2.43 21.53 -5.66
N LEU A 160 3.29 22.50 -5.88
CA LEU A 160 4.58 22.28 -6.54
C LEU A 160 5.57 21.52 -5.61
N ARG A 161 5.36 21.63 -4.29
CA ARG A 161 6.15 20.93 -3.26
C ARG A 161 5.24 20.34 -2.20
N GLN A 162 5.74 19.38 -1.45
CA GLN A 162 4.97 18.60 -0.49
C GLN A 162 4.40 19.40 0.68
N GLU A 163 5.15 20.34 1.21
CA GLU A 163 4.81 21.07 2.42
C GLU A 163 3.59 21.97 2.32
N SER A 164 3.06 22.16 1.13
CA SER A 164 2.00 23.16 0.88
C SER A 164 0.60 22.61 0.77
N MET A 165 0.37 21.29 1.02
CA MET A 165 -0.99 20.75 1.02
C MET A 165 -1.71 21.04 2.34
N PRO A 166 -2.73 21.95 2.37
CA PRO A 166 -3.39 22.31 3.61
C PRO A 166 -4.09 21.13 4.28
N GLY A 167 -3.98 21.04 5.60
CA GLY A 167 -4.73 20.08 6.41
C GLY A 167 -4.25 18.64 6.31
N HIS A 168 -3.13 18.37 5.63
CA HIS A 168 -2.58 17.02 5.60
C HIS A 168 -2.11 16.55 6.98
N LYS A 169 -2.16 15.24 7.18
CA LYS A 169 -1.56 14.55 8.32
C LYS A 169 -0.46 13.63 7.82
N THR A 170 0.62 13.54 8.56
CA THR A 170 1.71 12.59 8.34
C THR A 170 1.57 11.40 9.29
N PHE A 171 2.00 10.24 8.86
CA PHE A 171 1.86 9.00 9.60
C PHE A 171 3.23 8.32 9.77
N PRO A 172 4.08 8.83 10.66
CA PRO A 172 5.26 8.08 11.10
C PRO A 172 4.80 6.82 11.85
N GLY A 173 5.61 5.79 11.86
CA GLY A 173 5.25 4.54 12.53
C GLY A 173 6.42 3.58 12.63
N LYS A 174 6.30 2.60 13.51
CA LYS A 174 7.26 1.51 13.65
C LYS A 174 7.08 0.49 12.51
N ALA A 175 8.09 -0.33 12.32
CA ALA A 175 7.99 -1.52 11.48
C ALA A 175 6.77 -2.36 11.90
N GLY A 176 6.01 -2.84 10.91
CA GLY A 176 4.75 -3.57 11.13
C GLY A 176 3.51 -2.71 11.25
N THR A 177 3.62 -1.36 11.29
CA THR A 177 2.45 -0.48 11.19
C THR A 177 1.82 -0.58 9.80
N ALA A 178 0.50 -0.76 9.75
CA ALA A 178 -0.28 -0.73 8.52
C ALA A 178 -1.21 0.50 8.48
N ILE A 179 -1.22 1.20 7.36
CA ILE A 179 -2.06 2.36 7.10
C ILE A 179 -2.99 2.00 5.95
N MET A 180 -4.28 1.85 6.25
CA MET A 180 -5.33 1.64 5.26
C MET A 180 -5.89 2.99 4.85
N PHE A 181 -6.05 3.25 3.56
CA PHE A 181 -6.61 4.51 3.09
C PHE A 181 -7.45 4.36 1.84
N ASN A 182 -8.45 5.24 1.73
CA ASN A 182 -9.32 5.35 0.57
C ASN A 182 -8.57 6.08 -0.54
N SER A 183 -8.39 5.42 -1.67
CA SER A 183 -7.56 5.92 -2.79
C SER A 183 -8.18 7.06 -3.59
N TYR A 184 -9.43 7.46 -3.29
CA TYR A 184 -10.00 8.71 -3.82
C TYR A 184 -9.39 9.94 -3.12
N GLY A 185 -8.83 9.76 -1.91
CA GLY A 185 -8.25 10.83 -1.12
C GLY A 185 -6.85 11.24 -1.58
N TRP A 186 -6.52 12.50 -1.36
CA TRP A 186 -5.21 13.07 -1.66
C TRP A 186 -4.16 12.58 -0.69
N HIS A 187 -3.11 11.98 -1.23
CA HIS A 187 -2.03 11.41 -0.43
C HIS A 187 -0.68 11.55 -1.14
N VAL A 188 0.37 11.27 -0.40
CA VAL A 188 1.75 11.34 -0.89
C VAL A 188 2.70 10.51 0.00
N SER A 189 3.83 10.13 -0.54
CA SER A 189 5.02 9.80 0.21
C SER A 189 5.80 11.08 0.44
N MET A 190 5.99 11.49 1.70
CA MET A 190 6.78 12.67 2.03
C MET A 190 8.24 12.48 1.64
N ASP A 191 9.00 13.57 1.57
CA ASP A 191 10.44 13.49 1.29
C ASP A 191 11.15 12.67 2.35
N ASN A 192 12.03 11.77 1.90
CA ASN A 192 12.95 11.09 2.78
C ASN A 192 14.23 11.92 2.92
N ALA A 193 14.24 12.80 3.90
CA ALA A 193 15.41 13.64 4.23
C ALA A 193 16.44 12.94 5.14
N SER A 194 16.21 11.66 5.46
CA SER A 194 17.13 10.84 6.26
C SER A 194 18.19 10.17 5.38
N GLU A 195 19.11 9.45 6.01
CA GLU A 195 20.10 8.59 5.32
C GLU A 195 19.60 7.13 5.17
N VAL A 196 18.42 6.80 5.69
CA VAL A 196 17.88 5.45 5.71
C VAL A 196 16.78 5.32 4.66
N PRO A 197 16.81 4.32 3.78
CA PRO A 197 15.71 4.06 2.86
C PRO A 197 14.41 3.73 3.62
N ARG A 198 13.26 4.28 3.17
CA ARG A 198 11.98 3.79 3.64
C ARG A 198 11.61 2.53 2.87
N LYS A 199 11.34 1.47 3.61
CA LYS A 199 10.87 0.18 3.08
C LYS A 199 9.40 0.01 3.41
N SER A 200 8.57 -0.21 2.41
CA SER A 200 7.14 -0.39 2.62
C SER A 200 6.53 -1.34 1.59
N ILE A 201 5.42 -1.94 1.96
CA ILE A 201 4.59 -2.72 1.05
C ILE A 201 3.26 -2.00 0.92
N ILE A 202 2.78 -1.84 -0.31
CA ILE A 202 1.50 -1.24 -0.62
C ILE A 202 0.67 -2.31 -1.32
N LEU A 203 -0.37 -2.78 -0.64
CA LEU A 203 -1.33 -3.72 -1.18
C LEU A 203 -2.51 -2.91 -1.75
N ILE A 204 -2.87 -3.19 -2.99
CA ILE A 204 -3.87 -2.43 -3.74
C ILE A 204 -5.10 -3.30 -3.92
N TYR A 205 -6.22 -2.87 -3.34
CA TYR A 205 -7.48 -3.59 -3.38
C TYR A 205 -8.57 -2.77 -4.05
N GLU A 206 -9.58 -3.47 -4.54
CA GLU A 206 -10.79 -2.86 -5.10
C GLU A 206 -12.01 -3.70 -4.74
N LYS A 207 -13.17 -3.06 -4.54
CA LYS A 207 -14.44 -3.77 -4.53
C LYS A 207 -14.62 -4.45 -5.88
N ARG A 208 -14.91 -5.76 -5.87
CA ARG A 208 -14.90 -6.58 -7.07
C ARG A 208 -15.80 -6.01 -8.17
N THR A 209 -15.26 -6.01 -9.38
CA THR A 209 -15.98 -5.79 -10.62
C THR A 209 -15.65 -6.94 -11.57
N PRO A 210 -16.64 -7.62 -12.15
CA PRO A 210 -16.39 -8.73 -13.09
C PRO A 210 -15.42 -8.34 -14.20
N GLY A 211 -14.42 -9.20 -14.44
CA GLY A 211 -13.40 -9.00 -15.48
C GLY A 211 -12.38 -7.90 -15.18
N ARG A 212 -12.32 -7.39 -13.97
CA ARG A 212 -11.35 -6.36 -13.56
C ARG A 212 -9.91 -6.87 -13.50
N VAL A 213 -9.74 -8.11 -13.09
CA VAL A 213 -8.45 -8.81 -13.08
C VAL A 213 -8.48 -9.90 -14.12
N ALA A 214 -7.45 -9.96 -14.97
CA ALA A 214 -7.33 -11.03 -15.95
C ALA A 214 -7.18 -12.39 -15.22
N PRO A 215 -7.87 -13.45 -15.66
CA PRO A 215 -7.90 -14.75 -14.96
C PRO A 215 -6.53 -15.39 -14.75
N ASP A 216 -5.58 -15.09 -15.62
CA ASP A 216 -4.22 -15.62 -15.61
C ASP A 216 -3.22 -14.77 -14.81
N ARG A 217 -3.62 -13.58 -14.38
CA ARG A 217 -2.72 -12.61 -13.72
C ARG A 217 -1.97 -13.20 -12.52
N PHE A 218 -2.65 -14.02 -11.73
CA PHE A 218 -2.10 -14.64 -10.53
C PHE A 218 -2.00 -16.18 -10.66
N ALA A 219 -2.06 -16.72 -11.87
CA ALA A 219 -2.01 -18.17 -12.10
C ALA A 219 -0.74 -18.82 -11.56
N SER A 220 0.41 -18.13 -11.63
CA SER A 220 1.70 -18.62 -11.13
C SER A 220 1.72 -18.92 -9.63
N ILE A 221 0.88 -18.24 -8.83
CA ILE A 221 0.81 -18.41 -7.39
C ILE A 221 -0.42 -19.21 -6.93
N ALA A 222 -1.19 -19.80 -7.85
CA ALA A 222 -2.42 -20.52 -7.52
C ALA A 222 -2.23 -21.67 -6.50
N SER A 223 -1.05 -22.28 -6.47
CA SER A 223 -0.68 -23.31 -5.48
C SER A 223 -0.60 -22.81 -4.04
N TYR A 224 -0.41 -21.51 -3.82
CA TYR A 224 -0.42 -20.86 -2.50
C TYR A 224 -1.81 -20.39 -2.08
N CYS A 225 -2.76 -20.31 -3.01
CA CYS A 225 -4.14 -19.88 -2.80
C CYS A 225 -5.05 -21.10 -2.66
N GLN A 226 -4.98 -21.81 -1.51
CA GLN A 226 -5.66 -23.11 -1.34
C GLN A 226 -7.08 -23.00 -0.81
N THR A 227 -7.47 -21.85 -0.18
CA THR A 227 -8.83 -21.67 0.30
C THR A 227 -9.71 -20.98 -0.73
N PRO A 228 -11.03 -21.26 -0.77
CA PRO A 228 -11.95 -20.59 -1.68
C PRO A 228 -11.93 -19.06 -1.54
N GLU A 229 -11.79 -18.55 -0.30
CA GLU A 229 -11.74 -17.13 -0.01
C GLU A 229 -10.49 -16.49 -0.63
N ARG A 230 -9.32 -17.12 -0.45
CA ARG A 230 -8.06 -16.61 -1.02
C ARG A 230 -8.06 -16.71 -2.54
N ARG A 231 -8.62 -17.78 -3.12
CA ARG A 231 -8.79 -17.92 -4.58
C ARG A 231 -9.68 -16.82 -5.14
N LYS A 232 -10.81 -16.53 -4.45
CA LYS A 232 -11.69 -15.43 -4.81
C LYS A 232 -10.95 -14.08 -4.72
N LEU A 233 -10.19 -13.83 -3.66
CA LEU A 233 -9.43 -12.60 -3.46
C LEU A 233 -8.44 -12.35 -4.60
N PHE A 234 -7.79 -13.40 -5.09
CA PHE A 234 -6.84 -13.34 -6.22
C PHE A 234 -7.50 -13.55 -7.59
N SER A 235 -8.83 -13.59 -7.69
CA SER A 235 -9.59 -13.80 -8.95
C SER A 235 -9.12 -15.04 -9.74
N LEU A 236 -8.82 -16.14 -9.05
CA LEU A 236 -8.35 -17.38 -9.66
C LEU A 236 -9.49 -18.29 -10.16
N ASP A 237 -10.73 -17.98 -9.76
CA ASP A 237 -11.93 -18.75 -10.09
C ASP A 237 -12.99 -17.87 -10.78
N ASP A 238 -12.62 -16.74 -11.36
CA ASP A 238 -13.51 -15.81 -12.07
C ASP A 238 -13.76 -16.25 -13.53
#